data_c52d6014e39cf2ab5d853b9dcf405805
#
_entry.id   c52d6014e39cf2ab5d853b9dcf405805
#
_cell.length_a   1.000
_cell.length_b   1.000
_cell.length_c   1.000
_cell.angle_alpha   90.00
_cell.angle_beta   90.00
_cell.angle_gamma   90.00
#
_symmetry.space_group_name_H-M   'P 1'
#
loop_
_entity.id
_entity.type
_entity.pdbx_description
1 polymer ?
#
loop_
_entity_poly.entity_id
_entity_poly.type
_entity_poly.pdbx_seq_one_letter_code
_entity_poly.pdbx_strand_id
1 'polypeptide(L)'
;GSTTDSRDPGSWVDTFTFVGFSAVYNTLTEIAVDGTAIPELAERFESTPDARVWTFHLRPGVTFHNGKSLTAEDVVASINHHLSKDSTSAAKTVLGDVAGVSAKGSDAVVFELHSGNADFAYVVADYHLVIMPAKDGAADWQAGVGTSGYRLKSFEPGVRMDLERNPDYWKPGRAHFASAELLAIADGAARVNALVTGQVDVINKVDLKTVALLKRNPNLVIEETKGAQHYTFPMLCDSNEFKNNDIRMAMKHAINRETLLASVLHGYGLVGNDHPIQPGSRFINAALEQRTYDPDKSRFYLRKAGVESLKVRLQASDAAYTGAVDASVLFKEQARQAGIDIDVVREPAD
;
A
#
# COMPACT_ATOMS: atom_id res chain seq x y z
N GLY A 1 -8.25 -11.37 -4.26
CA GLY A 1 -8.18 -12.69 -3.62
C GLY A 1 -7.65 -13.75 -4.55
N SER A 2 -6.96 -14.70 -4.01
CA SER A 2 -6.34 -15.84 -4.69
C SER A 2 -6.60 -17.11 -3.89
N THR A 3 -6.61 -18.27 -4.56
CA THR A 3 -6.70 -19.57 -3.89
C THR A 3 -5.50 -19.87 -2.97
N THR A 4 -4.43 -19.08 -3.09
CA THR A 4 -3.24 -19.12 -2.23
C THR A 4 -3.30 -18.18 -1.05
N ASP A 5 -4.39 -17.40 -0.88
CA ASP A 5 -4.58 -16.52 0.26
C ASP A 5 -4.49 -17.30 1.57
N SER A 6 -3.90 -16.70 2.58
CA SER A 6 -3.60 -17.34 3.84
C SER A 6 -3.94 -16.42 5.01
N ARG A 7 -4.10 -17.01 6.20
CA ARG A 7 -4.18 -16.25 7.48
C ARG A 7 -2.83 -15.73 7.93
N ASP A 8 -1.73 -16.21 7.32
CA ASP A 8 -0.39 -15.76 7.63
C ASP A 8 -0.17 -14.32 7.16
N PRO A 9 0.04 -13.35 8.08
CA PRO A 9 0.23 -11.97 7.70
C PRO A 9 1.45 -11.74 6.81
N GLY A 10 2.45 -12.60 6.87
CA GLY A 10 3.62 -12.52 6.00
C GLY A 10 3.31 -12.72 4.51
N SER A 11 2.15 -13.26 4.17
CA SER A 11 1.72 -13.57 2.81
C SER A 11 0.65 -12.61 2.24
N TRP A 12 0.22 -11.59 2.99
CA TRP A 12 -0.85 -10.70 2.52
C TRP A 12 -0.32 -9.72 1.46
N VAL A 13 -0.77 -9.89 0.24
CA VAL A 13 -0.32 -9.10 -0.91
C VAL A 13 -1.47 -8.41 -1.67
N ASP A 14 -2.72 -8.70 -1.31
CA ASP A 14 -3.88 -8.14 -1.99
C ASP A 14 -4.90 -7.49 -1.05
N THR A 15 -5.80 -6.70 -1.62
CA THR A 15 -6.81 -5.94 -0.88
C THR A 15 -7.74 -6.83 -0.07
N PHE A 16 -8.08 -8.03 -0.55
CA PHE A 16 -8.99 -8.94 0.15
C PHE A 16 -8.40 -9.40 1.48
N THR A 17 -7.14 -9.83 1.48
CA THR A 17 -6.46 -10.30 2.69
C THR A 17 -6.17 -9.15 3.65
N PHE A 18 -5.52 -8.08 3.23
CA PHE A 18 -5.12 -7.03 4.18
C PHE A 18 -6.32 -6.25 4.72
N VAL A 19 -7.37 -5.95 3.94
CA VAL A 19 -8.57 -5.26 4.45
C VAL A 19 -9.35 -6.17 5.40
N GLY A 20 -9.55 -7.44 5.02
CA GLY A 20 -10.28 -8.39 5.85
C GLY A 20 -9.59 -8.65 7.19
N PHE A 21 -8.29 -8.90 7.16
CA PHE A 21 -7.55 -9.19 8.39
C PHE A 21 -7.23 -7.95 9.22
N SER A 22 -7.15 -6.75 8.64
CA SER A 22 -7.09 -5.51 9.44
C SER A 22 -8.35 -5.26 10.28
N ALA A 23 -9.48 -5.86 9.91
CA ALA A 23 -10.68 -5.84 10.75
C ALA A 23 -10.58 -6.82 11.94
N VAL A 24 -9.69 -7.82 11.86
CA VAL A 24 -9.49 -8.86 12.89
C VAL A 24 -8.32 -8.51 13.83
N TYR A 25 -7.27 -7.91 13.32
CA TYR A 25 -6.02 -7.64 14.04
C TYR A 25 -5.76 -6.15 14.21
N ASN A 26 -4.93 -5.79 15.18
CA ASN A 26 -4.33 -4.47 15.31
C ASN A 26 -2.81 -4.57 15.26
N THR A 27 -2.16 -3.44 14.99
CA THR A 27 -0.71 -3.23 15.04
C THR A 27 -0.32 -2.45 16.32
N LEU A 28 0.96 -2.20 16.58
CA LEU A 28 1.40 -1.40 17.71
C LEU A 28 0.99 0.07 17.59
N THR A 29 1.06 0.61 16.38
CA THR A 29 0.67 1.98 16.01
C THR A 29 -0.24 1.93 14.79
N GLU A 30 -1.03 2.97 14.55
CA GLU A 30 -1.80 3.13 13.31
C GLU A 30 -1.46 4.45 12.61
N ILE A 31 -1.80 4.57 11.35
CA ILE A 31 -1.63 5.81 10.59
C ILE A 31 -2.97 6.55 10.60
N ALA A 32 -2.97 7.73 11.20
CA ALA A 32 -4.15 8.61 11.23
C ALA A 32 -4.46 9.19 9.83
N VAL A 33 -5.65 9.78 9.69
CA VAL A 33 -6.11 10.37 8.42
C VAL A 33 -5.18 11.49 7.92
N ASP A 34 -4.51 12.19 8.82
CA ASP A 34 -3.52 13.23 8.50
C ASP A 34 -2.13 12.66 8.14
N GLY A 35 -1.98 11.34 8.15
CA GLY A 35 -0.74 10.63 7.84
C GLY A 35 0.24 10.53 9.00
N THR A 36 -0.13 10.90 10.23
CA THR A 36 0.73 10.74 11.40
C THR A 36 0.61 9.34 12.01
N ALA A 37 1.74 8.80 12.52
CA ALA A 37 1.71 7.57 13.30
C ALA A 37 1.21 7.89 14.71
N ILE A 38 0.15 7.20 15.14
CA ILE A 38 -0.49 7.38 16.44
C ILE A 38 -0.53 6.07 17.22
N PRO A 39 -0.66 6.12 18.56
CA PRO A 39 -0.83 4.94 19.39
C PRO A 39 -2.00 4.05 18.99
N GLU A 40 -1.79 2.72 18.94
CA GLU A 40 -2.83 1.71 18.75
C GLU A 40 -2.78 0.69 19.89
N LEU A 41 -2.21 -0.53 19.72
CA LEU A 41 -2.00 -1.46 20.85
C LEU A 41 -0.94 -0.95 21.83
N ALA A 42 0.04 -0.18 21.37
CA ALA A 42 0.85 0.64 22.25
C ALA A 42 0.08 1.90 22.64
N GLU A 43 -0.11 2.18 23.93
CA GLU A 43 -0.72 3.44 24.40
C GLU A 43 0.22 4.64 24.28
N ARG A 44 1.54 4.37 24.30
CA ARG A 44 2.61 5.34 24.08
C ARG A 44 3.88 4.64 23.59
N PHE A 45 4.74 5.40 22.96
CA PHE A 45 6.05 4.94 22.52
C PHE A 45 7.08 6.06 22.63
N GLU A 46 8.33 5.68 22.79
CA GLU A 46 9.47 6.60 22.94
C GLU A 46 10.72 5.98 22.31
N SER A 47 11.67 6.83 21.93
CA SER A 47 12.97 6.39 21.42
C SER A 47 14.13 7.06 22.15
N THR A 48 15.30 6.45 22.04
CA THR A 48 16.56 7.13 22.40
C THR A 48 16.82 8.32 21.46
N PRO A 49 17.64 9.30 21.85
CA PRO A 49 17.93 10.48 21.01
C PRO A 49 18.51 10.15 19.64
N ASP A 50 19.22 9.02 19.51
CA ASP A 50 19.77 8.51 18.25
C ASP A 50 18.77 7.63 17.48
N ALA A 51 17.54 7.46 18.00
CA ALA A 51 16.46 6.66 17.43
C ALA A 51 16.85 5.19 17.13
N ARG A 52 17.81 4.63 17.87
CA ARG A 52 18.24 3.22 17.74
C ARG A 52 17.51 2.27 18.66
N VAL A 53 16.98 2.75 19.77
CA VAL A 53 16.20 1.94 20.70
C VAL A 53 14.83 2.55 20.86
N TRP A 54 13.80 1.75 20.58
CA TRP A 54 12.40 2.13 20.71
C TRP A 54 11.72 1.30 21.77
N THR A 55 10.95 1.96 22.64
CA THR A 55 10.14 1.29 23.65
C THR A 55 8.67 1.58 23.38
N PHE A 56 7.87 0.52 23.24
CA PHE A 56 6.43 0.58 23.10
C PHE A 56 5.77 0.05 24.36
N HIS A 57 4.95 0.87 25.00
CA HIS A 57 4.20 0.49 26.21
C HIS A 57 2.81 0.07 25.81
N LEU A 58 2.45 -1.18 26.13
CA LEU A 58 1.20 -1.77 25.72
C LEU A 58 0.01 -1.18 26.48
N ARG A 59 -1.11 -1.06 25.82
CA ARG A 59 -2.36 -0.61 26.39
C ARG A 59 -2.87 -1.66 27.40
N PRO A 60 -3.17 -1.25 28.64
CA PRO A 60 -3.72 -2.19 29.63
C PRO A 60 -5.14 -2.63 29.28
N GLY A 61 -5.51 -3.85 29.68
CA GLY A 61 -6.87 -4.37 29.53
C GLY A 61 -7.26 -4.84 28.14
N VAL A 62 -6.35 -4.79 27.15
CA VAL A 62 -6.62 -5.36 25.83
C VAL A 62 -6.60 -6.89 25.91
N THR A 63 -7.62 -7.51 25.31
CA THR A 63 -7.72 -8.96 25.19
C THR A 63 -7.83 -9.37 23.73
N PHE A 64 -7.28 -10.52 23.42
CA PHE A 64 -7.55 -11.22 22.16
C PHE A 64 -8.99 -11.76 22.14
N HIS A 65 -9.49 -12.09 20.95
CA HIS A 65 -10.84 -12.61 20.74
C HIS A 65 -11.14 -13.91 21.51
N ASN A 66 -10.11 -14.64 21.91
CA ASN A 66 -10.20 -15.85 22.74
C ASN A 66 -10.13 -15.58 24.24
N GLY A 67 -10.10 -14.31 24.66
CA GLY A 67 -10.05 -13.90 26.07
C GLY A 67 -8.65 -13.85 26.69
N LYS A 68 -7.58 -14.25 25.95
CA LYS A 68 -6.19 -14.11 26.41
C LYS A 68 -5.83 -12.62 26.51
N SER A 69 -5.22 -12.18 27.61
CA SER A 69 -4.70 -10.82 27.72
C SER A 69 -3.50 -10.60 26.78
N LEU A 70 -3.43 -9.42 26.18
CA LEU A 70 -2.28 -8.98 25.41
C LEU A 70 -1.08 -8.78 26.32
N THR A 71 0.08 -9.33 25.93
CA THR A 71 1.36 -9.17 26.63
C THR A 71 2.49 -8.84 25.66
N ALA A 72 3.62 -8.41 26.21
CA ALA A 72 4.84 -8.13 25.42
C ALA A 72 5.36 -9.38 24.68
N GLU A 73 5.14 -10.57 25.23
CA GLU A 73 5.52 -11.84 24.58
C GLU A 73 4.74 -12.07 23.28
N ASP A 74 3.47 -11.66 23.21
CA ASP A 74 2.67 -11.75 21.98
C ASP A 74 3.27 -10.89 20.86
N VAL A 75 3.72 -9.69 21.22
CA VAL A 75 4.38 -8.79 20.29
C VAL A 75 5.70 -9.37 19.82
N VAL A 76 6.55 -9.84 20.75
CA VAL A 76 7.83 -10.46 20.41
C VAL A 76 7.65 -11.67 19.50
N ALA A 77 6.69 -12.55 19.79
CA ALA A 77 6.39 -13.71 18.96
C ALA A 77 5.91 -13.28 17.56
N SER A 78 5.04 -12.27 17.47
CA SER A 78 4.50 -11.76 16.21
C SER A 78 5.60 -11.17 15.32
N ILE A 79 6.48 -10.36 15.87
CA ILE A 79 7.59 -9.75 15.11
C ILE A 79 8.61 -10.83 14.68
N ASN A 80 8.95 -11.75 15.57
CA ASN A 80 9.88 -12.84 15.27
C ASN A 80 9.36 -13.80 14.18
N HIS A 81 8.04 -13.91 14.00
CA HIS A 81 7.44 -14.63 12.88
C HIS A 81 7.96 -14.12 11.53
N HIS A 82 8.12 -12.81 11.39
CA HIS A 82 8.65 -12.19 10.17
C HIS A 82 10.17 -12.21 10.09
N LEU A 83 10.88 -12.14 11.24
CA LEU A 83 12.34 -12.04 11.31
C LEU A 83 13.04 -13.41 11.24
N SER A 84 12.32 -14.52 11.41
CA SER A 84 12.91 -15.86 11.42
C SER A 84 13.74 -16.11 10.16
N LYS A 85 14.81 -16.92 10.27
CA LYS A 85 15.76 -17.16 9.17
C LYS A 85 15.06 -17.69 7.92
N ASP A 86 14.11 -18.59 8.10
CA ASP A 86 13.38 -19.26 7.03
C ASP A 86 12.09 -18.54 6.63
N SER A 87 11.83 -17.36 7.19
CA SER A 87 10.65 -16.56 6.86
C SER A 87 10.69 -16.07 5.42
N THR A 88 9.61 -16.31 4.70
CA THR A 88 9.32 -15.76 3.36
C THR A 88 8.42 -14.54 3.43
N SER A 89 8.22 -13.96 4.62
CA SER A 89 7.35 -12.81 4.85
C SER A 89 7.72 -11.62 3.98
N ALA A 90 6.72 -11.00 3.36
CA ALA A 90 6.85 -9.74 2.65
C ALA A 90 7.37 -8.61 3.56
N ALA A 91 7.04 -8.65 4.85
CA ALA A 91 7.51 -7.69 5.84
C ALA A 91 8.99 -7.85 6.25
N LYS A 92 9.67 -8.91 5.84
CA LYS A 92 11.07 -9.14 6.22
C LYS A 92 11.99 -7.98 5.80
N THR A 93 11.74 -7.42 4.62
CA THR A 93 12.50 -6.25 4.13
C THR A 93 12.16 -4.99 4.92
N VAL A 94 10.90 -4.81 5.32
CA VAL A 94 10.43 -3.68 6.13
C VAL A 94 11.10 -3.66 7.50
N LEU A 95 11.33 -4.85 8.08
CA LEU A 95 12.03 -5.05 9.35
C LEU A 95 13.55 -5.19 9.22
N GLY A 96 14.12 -4.95 8.04
CA GLY A 96 15.55 -5.21 7.75
C GLY A 96 16.54 -4.46 8.64
N ASP A 97 16.12 -3.36 9.27
CA ASP A 97 16.96 -2.60 10.21
C ASP A 97 16.79 -3.03 11.70
N VAL A 98 15.89 -3.98 11.98
CA VAL A 98 15.68 -4.48 13.34
C VAL A 98 16.78 -5.47 13.72
N ALA A 99 17.60 -5.10 14.70
CA ALA A 99 18.63 -5.94 15.27
C ALA A 99 18.06 -6.94 16.30
N GLY A 100 17.00 -6.55 17.01
CA GLY A 100 16.35 -7.39 18.00
C GLY A 100 15.05 -6.81 18.52
N VAL A 101 14.21 -7.70 19.04
CA VAL A 101 12.98 -7.37 19.75
C VAL A 101 12.90 -8.17 21.04
N SER A 102 12.58 -7.52 22.15
CA SER A 102 12.53 -8.14 23.47
C SER A 102 11.40 -7.59 24.33
N ALA A 103 10.87 -8.43 25.22
CA ALA A 103 9.91 -8.01 26.23
C ALA A 103 10.62 -7.34 27.41
N LYS A 104 10.06 -6.23 27.89
CA LYS A 104 10.46 -5.57 29.12
C LYS A 104 9.29 -5.64 30.10
N GLY A 105 9.27 -6.69 30.92
CA GLY A 105 8.08 -7.05 31.67
C GLY A 105 6.96 -7.60 30.76
N SER A 106 5.73 -7.52 31.25
CA SER A 106 4.56 -7.99 30.50
C SER A 106 3.92 -6.93 29.61
N ASP A 107 4.26 -5.66 29.81
CA ASP A 107 3.54 -4.49 29.31
C ASP A 107 4.40 -3.55 28.44
N ALA A 108 5.66 -3.88 28.19
CA ALA A 108 6.50 -3.09 27.31
C ALA A 108 7.37 -3.95 26.39
N VAL A 109 7.61 -3.46 25.18
CA VAL A 109 8.44 -4.09 24.17
C VAL A 109 9.53 -3.13 23.72
N VAL A 110 10.74 -3.66 23.63
CA VAL A 110 11.93 -2.91 23.20
C VAL A 110 12.38 -3.44 21.84
N PHE A 111 12.56 -2.54 20.89
CA PHE A 111 13.20 -2.80 19.61
C PHE A 111 14.57 -2.15 19.59
N GLU A 112 15.57 -2.91 19.18
CA GLU A 112 16.92 -2.42 18.89
C GLU A 112 17.14 -2.39 17.38
N LEU A 113 17.67 -1.28 16.86
CA LEU A 113 17.88 -1.08 15.42
C LEU A 113 19.38 -1.04 15.10
N HIS A 114 19.76 -1.54 13.94
CA HIS A 114 21.14 -1.44 13.43
C HIS A 114 21.54 0.00 13.17
N SER A 115 20.60 0.82 12.71
CA SER A 115 20.79 2.27 12.50
C SER A 115 19.61 3.06 13.08
N GLY A 116 19.83 4.36 13.40
CA GLY A 116 18.77 5.21 13.92
C GLY A 116 17.67 5.46 12.89
N ASN A 117 16.41 5.19 13.27
CA ASN A 117 15.25 5.44 12.44
C ASN A 117 14.19 6.23 13.21
N ALA A 118 14.10 7.54 12.95
CA ALA A 118 13.12 8.42 13.61
C ALA A 118 11.66 8.12 13.19
N ASP A 119 11.45 7.37 12.11
CA ASP A 119 10.14 7.03 11.58
C ASP A 119 9.73 5.57 11.91
N PHE A 120 10.40 4.91 12.86
CA PHE A 120 10.13 3.50 13.18
C PHE A 120 8.69 3.26 13.66
N ALA A 121 8.05 4.27 14.26
CA ALA A 121 6.62 4.20 14.60
C ALA A 121 5.71 4.00 13.36
N TYR A 122 6.14 4.45 12.17
CA TYR A 122 5.44 4.17 10.91
C TYR A 122 5.72 2.75 10.40
N VAL A 123 6.90 2.23 10.68
CA VAL A 123 7.27 0.85 10.30
C VAL A 123 6.37 -0.15 11.00
N VAL A 124 6.17 0.00 12.32
CA VAL A 124 5.35 -0.93 13.11
C VAL A 124 3.84 -0.74 12.93
N ALA A 125 3.42 0.20 12.09
CA ALA A 125 2.04 0.35 11.61
C ALA A 125 1.76 -0.43 10.31
N ASP A 126 2.78 -1.09 9.72
CA ASP A 126 2.61 -1.87 8.50
C ASP A 126 1.59 -3.00 8.73
N TYR A 127 0.68 -3.19 7.78
CA TYR A 127 -0.44 -4.13 7.88
C TYR A 127 -0.03 -5.61 7.99
N HIS A 128 1.22 -5.96 7.70
CA HIS A 128 1.74 -7.30 7.97
C HIS A 128 2.13 -7.46 9.45
N LEU A 129 2.51 -6.36 10.14
CA LEU A 129 3.05 -6.39 11.50
C LEU A 129 1.95 -6.41 12.56
N VAL A 130 0.89 -7.16 12.29
CA VAL A 130 -0.22 -7.37 13.23
C VAL A 130 0.20 -8.22 14.42
N ILE A 131 -0.42 -7.96 15.56
CA ILE A 131 -0.13 -8.70 16.79
C ILE A 131 -1.08 -9.88 16.93
N MET A 132 -0.50 -11.05 17.07
CA MET A 132 -1.14 -12.36 17.22
C MET A 132 -0.87 -12.93 18.59
N PRO A 133 -1.75 -13.80 19.14
CA PRO A 133 -1.47 -14.44 20.42
C PRO A 133 -0.27 -15.39 20.28
N ALA A 134 0.63 -15.33 21.26
CA ALA A 134 1.73 -16.27 21.37
C ALA A 134 1.21 -17.62 21.95
N LYS A 135 1.66 -18.70 21.32
CA LYS A 135 1.44 -20.09 21.76
C LYS A 135 2.77 -20.84 21.65
N ASP A 136 3.21 -21.41 22.74
CA ASP A 136 4.46 -22.17 22.81
C ASP A 136 5.68 -21.38 22.28
N GLY A 137 5.71 -20.06 22.52
CA GLY A 137 6.77 -19.15 22.11
C GLY A 137 6.73 -18.67 20.65
N ALA A 138 5.74 -19.09 19.86
CA ALA A 138 5.53 -18.66 18.48
C ALA A 138 4.19 -17.94 18.30
N ALA A 139 4.06 -17.14 17.24
CA ALA A 139 2.80 -16.50 16.88
C ALA A 139 1.79 -17.54 16.34
N ASP A 140 0.58 -17.57 16.91
CA ASP A 140 -0.49 -18.47 16.47
C ASP A 140 -1.33 -17.84 15.34
N TRP A 141 -0.71 -17.64 14.18
CA TRP A 141 -1.37 -17.05 13.02
C TRP A 141 -2.51 -17.93 12.45
N GLN A 142 -2.43 -19.24 12.64
CA GLN A 142 -3.43 -20.20 12.15
C GLN A 142 -4.78 -20.07 12.85
N ALA A 143 -4.79 -19.62 14.11
CA ALA A 143 -6.00 -19.47 14.88
C ALA A 143 -6.97 -18.40 14.30
N GLY A 144 -6.46 -17.38 13.58
CA GLY A 144 -7.29 -16.28 13.11
C GLY A 144 -7.84 -15.41 14.25
N VAL A 145 -7.09 -15.32 15.34
CA VAL A 145 -7.47 -14.63 16.59
C VAL A 145 -6.67 -13.35 16.72
N GLY A 146 -7.36 -12.21 16.71
CA GLY A 146 -6.76 -10.89 16.87
C GLY A 146 -7.35 -10.12 18.05
N THR A 147 -7.17 -8.80 18.05
CA THR A 147 -7.60 -7.87 19.09
C THR A 147 -8.58 -6.81 18.58
N SER A 148 -8.89 -6.82 17.27
CA SER A 148 -9.66 -5.76 16.62
C SER A 148 -11.17 -5.91 16.77
N GLY A 149 -11.91 -5.01 16.10
CA GLY A 149 -13.35 -4.85 16.24
C GLY A 149 -14.20 -5.98 15.69
N TYR A 150 -13.61 -6.90 14.91
CA TYR A 150 -14.31 -8.04 14.34
C TYR A 150 -13.57 -9.34 14.61
N ARG A 151 -14.33 -10.40 14.87
CA ARG A 151 -13.85 -11.78 15.02
C ARG A 151 -14.02 -12.52 13.70
N LEU A 152 -13.03 -13.29 13.32
CA LEU A 152 -13.10 -14.15 12.14
C LEU A 152 -14.05 -15.33 12.41
N LYS A 153 -15.08 -15.47 11.59
CA LYS A 153 -16.01 -16.64 11.63
C LYS A 153 -15.62 -17.70 10.63
N SER A 154 -15.36 -17.30 9.39
CA SER A 154 -14.93 -18.20 8.33
C SER A 154 -13.99 -17.49 7.36
N PHE A 155 -13.11 -18.26 6.73
CA PHE A 155 -12.20 -17.79 5.69
C PHE A 155 -12.06 -18.88 4.63
N GLU A 156 -12.49 -18.56 3.42
CA GLU A 156 -12.30 -19.36 2.23
C GLU A 156 -11.34 -18.61 1.30
N PRO A 157 -10.10 -19.08 1.12
CA PRO A 157 -9.08 -18.41 0.33
C PRO A 157 -9.55 -18.04 -1.07
N GLY A 158 -9.37 -16.78 -1.45
CA GLY A 158 -9.77 -16.26 -2.76
C GLY A 158 -11.26 -16.16 -3.02
N VAL A 159 -12.12 -16.43 -2.04
CA VAL A 159 -13.57 -16.47 -2.22
C VAL A 159 -14.27 -15.55 -1.23
N ARG A 160 -14.17 -15.84 0.06
CA ARG A 160 -15.03 -15.20 1.08
C ARG A 160 -14.37 -15.14 2.45
N MET A 161 -14.68 -14.07 3.18
CA MET A 161 -14.35 -13.91 4.60
C MET A 161 -15.60 -13.42 5.34
N ASP A 162 -16.02 -14.15 6.37
CA ASP A 162 -17.13 -13.76 7.24
C ASP A 162 -16.60 -13.29 8.60
N LEU A 163 -17.09 -12.15 9.03
CA LEU A 163 -16.70 -11.47 10.25
C LEU A 163 -17.92 -11.19 11.12
N GLU A 164 -17.78 -11.26 12.45
CA GLU A 164 -18.79 -10.79 13.39
C GLU A 164 -18.20 -9.77 14.35
N ARG A 165 -19.02 -8.82 14.81
CA ARG A 165 -18.58 -7.79 15.76
C ARG A 165 -18.01 -8.43 17.02
N ASN A 166 -16.84 -7.92 17.45
CA ASN A 166 -16.30 -8.17 18.78
C ASN A 166 -17.00 -7.23 19.79
N PRO A 167 -17.85 -7.75 20.70
CA PRO A 167 -18.54 -6.91 21.67
C PRO A 167 -17.58 -6.29 22.70
N ASP A 168 -16.42 -6.91 22.92
CA ASP A 168 -15.42 -6.53 23.91
C ASP A 168 -14.26 -5.72 23.30
N TYR A 169 -14.51 -5.07 22.14
CA TYR A 169 -13.46 -4.30 21.48
C TYR A 169 -13.05 -3.11 22.34
N TRP A 170 -11.77 -3.03 22.66
CA TRP A 170 -11.19 -2.02 23.53
C TRP A 170 -11.27 -0.57 23.01
N LYS A 171 -11.45 -0.38 21.69
CA LYS A 171 -11.49 0.95 21.04
C LYS A 171 -12.94 1.39 20.85
N PRO A 172 -13.43 2.39 21.62
CA PRO A 172 -14.83 2.81 21.56
C PRO A 172 -15.18 3.48 20.23
N GLY A 173 -16.44 3.40 19.82
CA GLY A 173 -16.95 4.06 18.63
C GLY A 173 -16.46 3.45 17.30
N ARG A 174 -16.09 2.16 17.31
CA ARG A 174 -15.66 1.38 16.15
C ARG A 174 -16.52 0.13 16.01
N ALA A 175 -16.33 -0.64 14.94
CA ALA A 175 -17.07 -1.86 14.62
C ALA A 175 -18.60 -1.62 14.61
N HIS A 176 -19.06 -0.73 13.74
CA HIS A 176 -20.45 -0.25 13.70
C HIS A 176 -21.45 -1.32 13.26
N PHE A 177 -21.06 -2.27 12.41
CA PHE A 177 -21.94 -3.33 11.89
C PHE A 177 -21.88 -4.57 12.75
N ALA A 178 -22.99 -5.31 12.86
CA ALA A 178 -23.04 -6.56 13.61
C ALA A 178 -22.21 -7.67 12.96
N SER A 179 -22.13 -7.64 11.64
CA SER A 179 -21.32 -8.57 10.83
C SER A 179 -20.82 -7.86 9.58
N ALA A 180 -19.77 -8.41 8.98
CA ALA A 180 -19.28 -8.01 7.66
C ALA A 180 -18.94 -9.27 6.87
N GLU A 181 -19.18 -9.20 5.57
CA GLU A 181 -18.82 -10.22 4.60
C GLU A 181 -17.95 -9.60 3.52
N LEU A 182 -16.78 -10.17 3.27
CA LEU A 182 -15.91 -9.77 2.18
C LEU A 182 -15.97 -10.85 1.09
N LEU A 183 -16.24 -10.43 -0.14
CA LEU A 183 -16.27 -11.29 -1.32
C LEU A 183 -15.12 -10.92 -2.26
N ALA A 184 -14.34 -11.90 -2.68
CA ALA A 184 -13.28 -11.73 -3.66
C ALA A 184 -13.85 -11.89 -5.08
N ILE A 185 -14.29 -10.79 -5.69
CA ILE A 185 -14.81 -10.76 -7.07
C ILE A 185 -13.74 -10.15 -7.98
N ALA A 186 -13.04 -10.97 -8.75
CA ALA A 186 -11.91 -10.54 -9.58
C ALA A 186 -12.35 -9.62 -10.75
N ASP A 187 -13.45 -9.93 -11.42
CA ASP A 187 -13.94 -9.16 -12.55
C ASP A 187 -14.58 -7.82 -12.12
N GLY A 188 -14.14 -6.70 -12.71
CA GLY A 188 -14.63 -5.36 -12.37
C GLY A 188 -16.10 -5.14 -12.73
N ALA A 189 -16.58 -5.69 -13.84
CA ALA A 189 -17.97 -5.54 -14.26
C ALA A 189 -18.90 -6.37 -13.34
N ALA A 190 -18.46 -7.56 -12.93
CA ALA A 190 -19.18 -8.38 -11.97
C ALA A 190 -19.30 -7.66 -10.60
N ARG A 191 -18.21 -6.98 -10.13
CA ARG A 191 -18.29 -6.18 -8.90
C ARG A 191 -19.30 -5.05 -8.99
N VAL A 192 -19.30 -4.30 -10.11
CA VAL A 192 -20.28 -3.22 -10.35
C VAL A 192 -21.71 -3.77 -10.38
N ASN A 193 -21.93 -4.91 -11.04
CA ASN A 193 -23.24 -5.54 -11.07
C ASN A 193 -23.70 -5.98 -9.69
N ALA A 194 -22.81 -6.58 -8.87
CA ALA A 194 -23.11 -6.96 -7.50
C ALA A 194 -23.55 -5.76 -6.64
N LEU A 195 -22.90 -4.59 -6.80
CA LEU A 195 -23.29 -3.35 -6.13
C LEU A 195 -24.64 -2.83 -6.62
N VAL A 196 -24.85 -2.74 -7.93
CA VAL A 196 -26.08 -2.19 -8.52
C VAL A 196 -27.30 -3.05 -8.21
N THR A 197 -27.14 -4.36 -8.09
CA THR A 197 -28.22 -5.30 -7.72
C THR A 197 -28.41 -5.44 -6.20
N GLY A 198 -27.58 -4.76 -5.39
CA GLY A 198 -27.67 -4.85 -3.92
C GLY A 198 -27.17 -6.16 -3.34
N GLN A 199 -26.37 -6.94 -4.09
CA GLN A 199 -25.71 -8.13 -3.59
C GLN A 199 -24.59 -7.78 -2.61
N VAL A 200 -23.92 -6.63 -2.83
CA VAL A 200 -22.92 -6.04 -1.93
C VAL A 200 -23.23 -4.57 -1.68
N ASP A 201 -22.81 -4.03 -0.54
CA ASP A 201 -23.03 -2.64 -0.15
C ASP A 201 -21.89 -1.71 -0.57
N VAL A 202 -20.67 -2.24 -0.73
CA VAL A 202 -19.46 -1.49 -1.06
C VAL A 202 -18.60 -2.27 -2.04
N ILE A 203 -18.02 -1.58 -3.01
CA ILE A 203 -16.97 -2.14 -3.88
C ILE A 203 -15.75 -1.22 -3.92
N ASN A 204 -14.59 -1.80 -4.16
CA ASN A 204 -13.35 -1.07 -4.40
C ASN A 204 -12.96 -1.09 -5.88
N LYS A 205 -11.96 -0.28 -6.25
CA LYS A 205 -11.33 -0.27 -7.60
C LYS A 205 -12.36 -0.18 -8.73
N VAL A 206 -13.25 0.83 -8.66
CA VAL A 206 -14.23 1.10 -9.70
C VAL A 206 -13.51 1.48 -10.99
N ASP A 207 -13.93 0.91 -12.13
CA ASP A 207 -13.45 1.34 -13.44
C ASP A 207 -13.82 2.81 -13.67
N LEU A 208 -12.81 3.66 -13.81
CA LEU A 208 -12.97 5.11 -13.95
C LEU A 208 -13.82 5.51 -15.16
N LYS A 209 -13.85 4.68 -16.21
CA LYS A 209 -14.71 4.86 -17.40
C LYS A 209 -16.20 4.77 -17.04
N THR A 210 -16.56 4.02 -16.00
CA THR A 210 -17.95 3.78 -15.59
C THR A 210 -18.44 4.74 -14.52
N VAL A 211 -17.56 5.47 -13.84
CA VAL A 211 -17.89 6.35 -12.70
C VAL A 211 -18.97 7.38 -13.06
N ALA A 212 -18.87 8.01 -14.24
CA ALA A 212 -19.87 9.02 -14.68
C ALA A 212 -21.28 8.41 -14.83
N LEU A 213 -21.37 7.13 -15.21
CA LEU A 213 -22.64 6.41 -15.29
C LEU A 213 -23.14 6.05 -13.90
N LEU A 214 -22.28 5.55 -13.02
CA LEU A 214 -22.65 5.18 -11.64
C LEU A 214 -23.13 6.38 -10.82
N LYS A 215 -22.55 7.57 -11.01
CA LYS A 215 -22.98 8.82 -10.36
C LYS A 215 -24.43 9.25 -10.73
N ARG A 216 -25.01 8.70 -11.81
CA ARG A 216 -26.41 8.95 -12.17
C ARG A 216 -27.40 8.10 -11.36
N ASN A 217 -26.93 7.06 -10.71
CA ASN A 217 -27.77 6.24 -9.83
C ASN A 217 -27.87 6.91 -8.46
N PRO A 218 -29.08 7.39 -8.06
CA PRO A 218 -29.27 8.13 -6.79
C PRO A 218 -29.01 7.26 -5.54
N ASN A 219 -28.96 5.93 -5.69
CA ASN A 219 -28.71 5.02 -4.59
C ASN A 219 -27.22 4.71 -4.38
N LEU A 220 -26.33 5.26 -5.23
CA LEU A 220 -24.90 5.02 -5.15
C LEU A 220 -24.15 6.30 -4.80
N VAL A 221 -23.14 6.17 -3.95
CA VAL A 221 -22.19 7.22 -3.61
C VAL A 221 -20.81 6.81 -4.12
N ILE A 222 -20.14 7.73 -4.78
CA ILE A 222 -18.74 7.53 -5.21
C ILE A 222 -17.84 8.26 -4.22
N GLU A 223 -17.10 7.49 -3.44
CA GLU A 223 -16.09 8.02 -2.53
C GLU A 223 -14.72 8.03 -3.22
N GLU A 224 -14.03 9.15 -3.12
CA GLU A 224 -12.69 9.34 -3.65
C GLU A 224 -11.73 9.62 -2.49
N THR A 225 -10.70 8.80 -2.38
CA THR A 225 -9.63 9.01 -1.39
C THR A 225 -8.32 9.33 -2.09
N LYS A 226 -7.61 10.31 -1.57
CA LYS A 226 -6.25 10.64 -2.02
C LYS A 226 -5.25 9.86 -1.18
N GLY A 227 -4.37 9.13 -1.84
CA GLY A 227 -3.34 8.31 -1.20
C GLY A 227 -1.96 8.54 -1.79
N ALA A 228 -0.98 7.80 -1.27
CA ALA A 228 0.41 7.85 -1.75
C ALA A 228 0.66 6.97 -2.99
N GLN A 229 -0.35 6.22 -3.47
CA GLN A 229 -0.21 5.42 -4.67
C GLN A 229 0.10 6.31 -5.87
N HIS A 230 1.12 5.95 -6.66
CA HIS A 230 1.50 6.68 -7.85
C HIS A 230 1.85 5.73 -8.99
N TYR A 231 1.63 6.17 -10.21
CA TYR A 231 1.98 5.44 -11.43
C TYR A 231 3.22 6.04 -12.04
N THR A 232 4.14 5.20 -12.49
CA THR A 232 5.44 5.62 -13.00
C THR A 232 5.80 4.93 -14.31
N PHE A 233 6.69 5.57 -15.07
CA PHE A 233 7.45 4.97 -16.16
C PHE A 233 8.91 4.91 -15.72
N PRO A 234 9.34 3.85 -15.01
CA PRO A 234 10.70 3.77 -14.47
C PRO A 234 11.73 3.62 -15.60
N MET A 235 12.86 4.30 -15.44
CA MET A 235 14.01 4.20 -16.34
C MET A 235 15.14 3.49 -15.58
N LEU A 236 15.64 2.39 -16.12
CA LEU A 236 16.76 1.65 -15.53
C LEU A 236 18.05 2.45 -15.75
N CYS A 237 18.54 3.10 -14.70
CA CYS A 237 19.66 4.04 -14.78
C CYS A 237 21.03 3.37 -15.04
N ASP A 238 21.12 2.06 -14.92
CA ASP A 238 22.26 1.22 -15.23
C ASP A 238 22.24 0.68 -16.67
N SER A 239 21.13 0.84 -17.39
CA SER A 239 21.05 0.49 -18.82
C SER A 239 21.81 1.49 -19.67
N ASN A 240 22.26 1.06 -20.85
CA ASN A 240 23.01 1.92 -21.76
C ASN A 240 22.18 3.14 -22.22
N GLU A 241 20.88 2.98 -22.39
CA GLU A 241 19.95 4.00 -22.86
C GLU A 241 19.78 5.11 -21.81
N PHE A 242 19.75 4.75 -20.52
CA PHE A 242 19.36 5.66 -19.45
C PHE A 242 20.48 6.03 -18.46
N LYS A 243 21.72 5.62 -18.69
CA LYS A 243 22.88 6.08 -17.89
C LYS A 243 23.02 7.59 -17.92
N ASN A 244 22.85 8.19 -19.11
CA ASN A 244 22.97 9.63 -19.29
C ASN A 244 21.75 10.35 -18.70
N ASN A 245 22.01 11.27 -17.74
CA ASN A 245 20.95 12.07 -17.14
C ASN A 245 20.22 12.95 -18.14
N ASP A 246 20.89 13.46 -19.17
CA ASP A 246 20.26 14.32 -20.17
C ASP A 246 19.24 13.53 -21.01
N ILE A 247 19.46 12.24 -21.26
CA ILE A 247 18.45 11.35 -21.87
C ILE A 247 17.22 11.21 -20.95
N ARG A 248 17.44 10.99 -19.67
CA ARG A 248 16.32 10.92 -18.70
C ARG A 248 15.55 12.24 -18.62
N MET A 249 16.26 13.38 -18.68
CA MET A 249 15.62 14.69 -18.71
C MET A 249 14.81 14.90 -19.99
N ALA A 250 15.31 14.44 -21.15
CA ALA A 250 14.54 14.47 -22.39
C ALA A 250 13.22 13.70 -22.27
N MET A 251 13.26 12.47 -21.75
CA MET A 251 12.07 11.66 -21.50
C MET A 251 11.06 12.35 -20.57
N LYS A 252 11.56 12.98 -19.49
CA LYS A 252 10.72 13.67 -18.50
C LYS A 252 10.00 14.90 -19.06
N HIS A 253 10.55 15.57 -20.06
CA HIS A 253 9.90 16.67 -20.78
C HIS A 253 9.05 16.21 -21.97
N ALA A 254 9.19 14.96 -22.42
CA ALA A 254 8.43 14.40 -23.53
C ALA A 254 7.05 13.86 -23.15
N ILE A 255 6.70 13.87 -21.87
CA ILE A 255 5.44 13.33 -21.35
C ILE A 255 4.50 14.45 -20.87
N ASN A 256 3.27 14.47 -21.39
CA ASN A 256 2.20 15.37 -20.94
C ASN A 256 1.35 14.67 -19.87
N ARG A 257 1.66 14.95 -18.60
CA ARG A 257 1.02 14.31 -17.43
C ARG A 257 -0.43 14.75 -17.26
N GLU A 258 -0.75 16.00 -17.63
CA GLU A 258 -2.13 16.53 -17.56
C GLU A 258 -3.04 15.80 -18.53
N THR A 259 -2.57 15.58 -19.76
CA THR A 259 -3.32 14.79 -20.75
C THR A 259 -3.47 13.32 -20.31
N LEU A 260 -2.43 12.73 -19.71
CA LEU A 260 -2.52 11.37 -19.15
C LEU A 260 -3.57 11.30 -18.03
N LEU A 261 -3.54 12.26 -17.08
CA LEU A 261 -4.53 12.33 -16.02
C LEU A 261 -5.95 12.46 -16.59
N ALA A 262 -6.16 13.34 -17.56
CA ALA A 262 -7.48 13.57 -18.16
C ALA A 262 -7.97 12.37 -18.97
N SER A 263 -7.10 11.78 -19.81
CA SER A 263 -7.52 10.76 -20.78
C SER A 263 -7.53 9.34 -20.22
N VAL A 264 -6.56 9.00 -19.36
CA VAL A 264 -6.41 7.64 -18.81
C VAL A 264 -7.11 7.51 -17.46
N LEU A 265 -6.94 8.49 -16.59
CA LEU A 265 -7.52 8.49 -15.26
C LEU A 265 -8.81 9.32 -15.15
N HIS A 266 -9.33 9.83 -16.28
CA HIS A 266 -10.58 10.60 -16.32
C HIS A 266 -10.65 11.76 -15.32
N GLY A 267 -9.50 12.36 -15.00
CA GLY A 267 -9.37 13.44 -14.02
C GLY A 267 -9.27 12.97 -12.56
N TYR A 268 -9.34 11.68 -12.27
CA TYR A 268 -9.21 11.14 -10.92
C TYR A 268 -7.73 10.98 -10.55
N GLY A 269 -7.24 11.82 -9.66
CA GLY A 269 -5.85 11.80 -9.20
C GLY A 269 -5.19 13.18 -9.21
N LEU A 270 -3.87 13.19 -9.13
CA LEU A 270 -3.04 14.39 -9.15
C LEU A 270 -1.88 14.20 -10.13
N VAL A 271 -1.43 15.30 -10.72
CA VAL A 271 -0.22 15.28 -11.55
C VAL A 271 1.01 15.11 -10.67
N GLY A 272 1.81 14.08 -10.94
CA GLY A 272 3.08 13.84 -10.26
C GLY A 272 4.23 14.70 -10.81
N ASN A 273 5.35 14.77 -10.10
CA ASN A 273 6.53 15.56 -10.47
C ASN A 273 7.86 14.76 -10.40
N ASP A 274 7.89 13.56 -10.96
CA ASP A 274 9.08 12.69 -11.04
C ASP A 274 9.74 12.34 -9.69
N HIS A 275 8.96 12.36 -8.60
CA HIS A 275 9.35 11.91 -7.28
C HIS A 275 8.16 11.22 -6.58
N PRO A 276 8.39 10.30 -5.62
CA PRO A 276 7.33 9.52 -4.99
C PRO A 276 6.59 10.27 -3.89
N ILE A 277 7.02 11.48 -3.53
CA ILE A 277 6.43 12.23 -2.41
C ILE A 277 5.16 12.92 -2.88
N GLN A 278 4.04 12.56 -2.28
CA GLN A 278 2.74 13.14 -2.62
C GLN A 278 2.58 14.56 -2.08
N PRO A 279 1.77 15.41 -2.76
CA PRO A 279 1.34 16.69 -2.19
C PRO A 279 0.63 16.49 -0.85
N GLY A 280 0.97 17.28 0.15
CA GLY A 280 0.46 17.14 1.52
C GLY A 280 1.33 16.30 2.45
N SER A 281 2.32 15.57 1.93
CA SER A 281 3.33 14.93 2.78
C SER A 281 4.20 15.97 3.48
N ARG A 282 4.56 15.73 4.76
CA ARG A 282 5.52 16.57 5.50
C ARG A 282 6.92 16.60 4.86
N PHE A 283 7.22 15.64 3.98
CA PHE A 283 8.50 15.54 3.28
C PHE A 283 8.50 16.20 1.90
N ILE A 284 7.38 16.81 1.48
CA ILE A 284 7.30 17.47 0.17
C ILE A 284 8.20 18.70 0.14
N ASN A 285 9.03 18.82 -0.87
CA ASN A 285 9.73 20.06 -1.17
C ASN A 285 8.89 20.91 -2.14
N ALA A 286 8.13 21.84 -1.59
CA ALA A 286 7.26 22.72 -2.37
C ALA A 286 8.02 23.69 -3.29
N ALA A 287 9.33 23.82 -3.13
CA ALA A 287 10.18 24.65 -4.00
C ALA A 287 10.61 23.94 -5.32
N LEU A 288 10.31 22.62 -5.44
CA LEU A 288 10.56 21.93 -6.70
C LEU A 288 9.56 22.39 -7.76
N GLU A 289 10.11 22.98 -8.82
CA GLU A 289 9.31 23.40 -9.98
C GLU A 289 8.61 22.18 -10.62
N GLN A 290 7.32 22.31 -10.91
CA GLN A 290 6.54 21.29 -11.61
C GLN A 290 7.09 21.12 -13.03
N ARG A 291 7.54 19.92 -13.35
CA ARG A 291 8.02 19.62 -14.70
C ARG A 291 6.85 19.47 -15.67
N THR A 292 6.87 20.31 -16.70
CA THR A 292 5.83 20.37 -17.72
C THR A 292 6.25 19.65 -19.00
N TYR A 293 5.27 19.33 -19.82
CA TYR A 293 5.48 18.85 -21.18
C TYR A 293 6.10 19.96 -22.04
N ASP A 294 7.28 19.69 -22.58
CA ASP A 294 8.05 20.64 -23.39
C ASP A 294 8.90 19.87 -24.42
N PRO A 295 8.35 19.63 -25.64
CA PRO A 295 9.09 18.93 -26.69
C PRO A 295 10.38 19.65 -27.14
N ASP A 296 10.43 20.98 -27.08
CA ASP A 296 11.62 21.74 -27.43
C ASP A 296 12.73 21.52 -26.40
N LYS A 297 12.39 21.58 -25.14
CA LYS A 297 13.30 21.27 -24.04
C LYS A 297 13.76 19.81 -24.05
N SER A 298 12.87 18.89 -24.42
CA SER A 298 13.22 17.50 -24.65
C SER A 298 14.27 17.36 -25.76
N ARG A 299 14.06 17.98 -26.92
CA ARG A 299 15.04 18.01 -28.03
C ARG A 299 16.36 18.68 -27.62
N PHE A 300 16.30 19.73 -26.81
CA PHE A 300 17.52 20.35 -26.28
C PHE A 300 18.36 19.33 -25.49
N TYR A 301 17.73 18.56 -24.59
CA TYR A 301 18.42 17.54 -23.79
C TYR A 301 18.95 16.38 -24.65
N LEU A 302 18.24 15.95 -25.70
CA LEU A 302 18.76 14.95 -26.63
C LEU A 302 20.05 15.44 -27.30
N ARG A 303 20.03 16.65 -27.86
CA ARG A 303 21.25 17.25 -28.48
C ARG A 303 22.39 17.38 -27.48
N LYS A 304 22.10 17.77 -26.24
CA LYS A 304 23.11 17.88 -25.18
C LYS A 304 23.72 16.52 -24.83
N ALA A 305 22.93 15.45 -24.93
CA ALA A 305 23.40 14.07 -24.80
C ALA A 305 24.18 13.56 -26.04
N GLY A 306 24.28 14.33 -27.10
CA GLY A 306 24.92 13.94 -28.37
C GLY A 306 24.04 13.06 -29.26
N VAL A 307 22.69 13.10 -29.07
CA VAL A 307 21.75 12.26 -29.78
C VAL A 307 20.73 13.14 -30.52
N GLU A 308 20.52 12.87 -31.80
CA GLU A 308 19.52 13.59 -32.62
C GLU A 308 18.13 13.00 -32.49
N SER A 309 18.05 11.68 -32.33
CA SER A 309 16.81 10.93 -32.08
C SER A 309 17.08 9.80 -31.12
N LEU A 310 16.07 9.43 -30.35
CA LEU A 310 16.15 8.35 -29.36
C LEU A 310 15.12 7.27 -29.70
N LYS A 311 15.56 6.02 -29.68
CA LYS A 311 14.64 4.86 -29.77
C LYS A 311 14.75 4.05 -28.48
N VAL A 312 13.62 3.82 -27.83
CA VAL A 312 13.52 3.07 -26.57
C VAL A 312 12.35 2.10 -26.60
N ARG A 313 12.42 1.04 -25.80
CA ARG A 313 11.34 0.10 -25.60
C ARG A 313 10.66 0.36 -24.25
N LEU A 314 9.34 0.39 -24.24
CA LEU A 314 8.50 0.52 -23.04
C LEU A 314 7.62 -0.71 -22.90
N GLN A 315 7.89 -1.54 -21.90
CA GLN A 315 7.05 -2.68 -21.56
C GLN A 315 5.90 -2.20 -20.68
N ALA A 316 4.68 -2.62 -21.03
CA ALA A 316 3.46 -2.18 -20.37
C ALA A 316 2.46 -3.33 -20.17
N SER A 317 1.86 -3.40 -18.98
CA SER A 317 0.80 -4.34 -18.66
C SER A 317 -0.30 -3.65 -17.86
N ASP A 318 -1.57 -3.96 -18.17
CA ASP A 318 -2.71 -3.49 -17.39
C ASP A 318 -2.77 -4.17 -16.00
N ALA A 319 -1.91 -5.15 -15.72
CA ALA A 319 -1.69 -5.69 -14.38
C ALA A 319 -1.01 -4.69 -13.45
N ALA A 320 -0.17 -3.78 -13.96
CA ALA A 320 0.46 -2.73 -13.16
C ALA A 320 -0.60 -1.74 -12.63
N TYR A 321 -1.47 -1.26 -13.52
CA TYR A 321 -2.68 -0.51 -13.19
C TYR A 321 -3.60 -0.47 -14.42
N THR A 322 -4.90 -0.30 -14.19
CA THR A 322 -5.88 -0.20 -15.28
C THR A 322 -5.57 1.01 -16.17
N GLY A 323 -5.35 0.77 -17.46
CA GLY A 323 -5.00 1.78 -18.45
C GLY A 323 -3.49 2.02 -18.63
N ALA A 324 -2.64 1.17 -18.08
CA ALA A 324 -1.17 1.29 -18.23
C ALA A 324 -0.74 1.19 -19.71
N VAL A 325 -1.36 0.32 -20.48
CA VAL A 325 -1.11 0.19 -21.92
C VAL A 325 -1.57 1.44 -22.67
N ASP A 326 -2.77 1.96 -22.39
CA ASP A 326 -3.28 3.21 -22.97
C ASP A 326 -2.37 4.40 -22.64
N ALA A 327 -1.89 4.50 -21.38
CA ALA A 327 -0.95 5.51 -20.96
C ALA A 327 0.39 5.44 -21.73
N SER A 328 0.89 4.24 -21.97
CA SER A 328 2.12 4.00 -22.73
C SER A 328 2.00 4.39 -24.20
N VAL A 329 0.86 4.08 -24.83
CA VAL A 329 0.55 4.47 -26.19
C VAL A 329 0.43 6.00 -26.32
N LEU A 330 -0.24 6.65 -25.36
CA LEU A 330 -0.35 8.10 -25.33
C LEU A 330 1.01 8.77 -25.14
N PHE A 331 1.86 8.24 -24.25
CA PHE A 331 3.23 8.72 -24.05
C PHE A 331 4.06 8.58 -25.34
N LYS A 332 3.98 7.46 -26.05
CA LYS A 332 4.61 7.26 -27.36
C LYS A 332 4.27 8.38 -28.34
N GLU A 333 2.98 8.71 -28.48
CA GLU A 333 2.53 9.74 -29.41
C GLU A 333 3.03 11.14 -29.00
N GLN A 334 3.04 11.46 -27.72
CA GLN A 334 3.58 12.71 -27.19
C GLN A 334 5.10 12.82 -27.44
N ALA A 335 5.84 11.75 -27.17
CA ALA A 335 7.29 11.70 -27.29
C ALA A 335 7.81 11.85 -28.72
N ARG A 336 7.02 11.46 -29.71
CA ARG A 336 7.33 11.65 -31.14
C ARG A 336 7.61 13.11 -31.50
N GLN A 337 6.89 14.06 -30.89
CA GLN A 337 7.12 15.49 -31.13
C GLN A 337 8.51 15.95 -30.66
N ALA A 338 9.12 15.21 -29.75
CA ALA A 338 10.48 15.47 -29.27
C ALA A 338 11.57 14.69 -30.01
N GLY A 339 11.21 13.90 -31.04
CA GLY A 339 12.18 13.04 -31.76
C GLY A 339 12.48 11.74 -31.00
N ILE A 340 11.59 11.32 -30.12
CA ILE A 340 11.71 10.07 -29.35
C ILE A 340 10.71 9.05 -29.91
N ASP A 341 11.20 7.91 -30.36
CA ASP A 341 10.44 6.77 -30.83
C ASP A 341 10.35 5.73 -29.70
N ILE A 342 9.14 5.55 -29.13
CA ILE A 342 8.89 4.56 -28.08
C ILE A 342 8.23 3.33 -28.71
N ASP A 343 8.90 2.19 -28.64
CA ASP A 343 8.32 0.89 -28.99
C ASP A 343 7.57 0.34 -27.76
N VAL A 344 6.23 0.37 -27.82
CA VAL A 344 5.39 -0.13 -26.72
C VAL A 344 5.17 -1.62 -26.89
N VAL A 345 5.67 -2.39 -25.94
CA VAL A 345 5.52 -3.85 -25.88
C VAL A 345 4.50 -4.19 -24.80
N ARG A 346 3.40 -4.81 -25.20
CA ARG A 346 2.39 -5.27 -24.24
C ARG A 346 2.85 -6.60 -23.63
N GLU A 347 2.90 -6.62 -22.30
CA GLU A 347 3.25 -7.81 -21.53
C GLU A 347 1.98 -8.43 -20.90
N PRO A 348 1.96 -9.75 -20.67
CA PRO A 348 0.90 -10.40 -19.93
C PRO A 348 0.89 -9.97 -18.46
N ALA A 349 -0.10 -10.46 -17.71
CA ALA A 349 -0.27 -10.14 -16.29
C ALA A 349 0.64 -10.97 -15.36
N ASP A 350 1.20 -12.04 -15.87
CA ASP A 350 1.98 -13.10 -15.20
C ASP A 350 3.43 -13.19 -15.68
#